data_24467053b0e8126e6aaf4f5f57c6c451
#
_entry.id   24467053b0e8126e6aaf4f5f57c6c451
#
_cell.length_a   1.000
_cell.length_b   1.000
_cell.length_c   1.000
_cell.angle_alpha   90.00
_cell.angle_beta   90.00
_cell.angle_gamma   90.00
#
_symmetry.space_group_name_H-M   'P 1'
#
loop_
_entity.id
_entity.type
_entity.pdbx_description
1 polymer ?
#
loop_
_entity_poly.entity_id
_entity_poly.type
_entity_poly.pdbx_seq_one_letter_code
_entity_poly.pdbx_strand_id
1 'polypeptide(L)'
;MSNDWSPPEKVTLSEVKINVEDIEPILRGFEAPQLKIDYPPGYVNLPTGEKMVIRRAKKEEATVVMQTALKLFDHDTDFFDLVSSRVYAEFLGWYRARMKDHVALLGIINGELAAIGNYRLWDNDVAISLHTLTFKRRAGIGATMYAAKAEYAFDLMGMKEWWATYESYTGFRYWGIKYAQLQKPYPEMQHELGGSRIFFTTKEDWDRFVKPMLKDRLPIRPCPKDLLATADNVIAPRAVEV
;
A
#
# COMPACT_ATOMS: atom_id res chain seq x y z
N MET A 1 -32.60 -16.24 14.15
CA MET A 1 -31.63 -17.18 13.60
C MET A 1 -30.85 -17.73 14.76
N SER A 2 -31.07 -18.99 15.16
CA SER A 2 -30.33 -19.65 16.22
C SER A 2 -28.89 -19.86 15.73
N ASN A 3 -27.93 -19.28 16.40
CA ASN A 3 -26.53 -19.62 16.21
C ASN A 3 -26.31 -21.03 16.76
N ASP A 4 -26.52 -22.01 15.91
CA ASP A 4 -26.21 -23.40 16.19
C ASP A 4 -24.70 -23.64 15.98
N TRP A 5 -23.90 -22.89 16.76
CA TRP A 5 -22.49 -23.09 16.79
C TRP A 5 -22.19 -24.20 17.82
N SER A 6 -21.97 -25.38 17.32
CA SER A 6 -21.36 -26.46 18.11
C SER A 6 -19.84 -26.36 17.99
N PRO A 7 -19.09 -26.35 19.11
CA PRO A 7 -17.65 -26.42 19.02
C PRO A 7 -17.23 -27.69 18.27
N PRO A 8 -16.19 -27.63 17.42
CA PRO A 8 -15.72 -28.81 16.72
C PRO A 8 -15.29 -29.87 17.73
N GLU A 9 -15.51 -31.15 17.37
CA GLU A 9 -15.01 -32.27 18.17
C GLU A 9 -13.52 -32.04 18.47
N LYS A 10 -13.14 -32.36 19.71
CA LYS A 10 -11.72 -32.31 20.12
C LYS A 10 -10.92 -33.32 19.28
N VAL A 11 -10.22 -32.81 18.30
CA VAL A 11 -9.25 -33.62 17.54
C VAL A 11 -7.95 -33.69 18.31
N THR A 12 -7.45 -34.87 18.58
CA THR A 12 -6.16 -35.04 19.23
C THR A 12 -5.05 -34.74 18.22
N LEU A 13 -4.15 -33.83 18.54
CA LEU A 13 -3.05 -33.41 17.65
C LEU A 13 -2.22 -34.59 17.10
N SER A 14 -2.16 -35.70 17.82
CA SER A 14 -1.50 -36.95 17.38
C SER A 14 -2.23 -37.64 16.21
N GLU A 15 -3.51 -37.32 15.96
CA GLU A 15 -4.31 -37.92 14.89
C GLU A 15 -4.29 -37.07 13.62
N VAL A 16 -3.80 -35.84 13.72
CA VAL A 16 -3.70 -34.90 12.58
C VAL A 16 -2.30 -35.01 11.98
N LYS A 17 -2.18 -35.71 10.87
CA LYS A 17 -0.99 -35.62 10.03
C LYS A 17 -1.08 -34.35 9.23
N ILE A 18 -0.45 -33.29 9.70
CA ILE A 18 -0.35 -32.03 8.99
C ILE A 18 0.82 -32.13 8.00
N ASN A 19 0.52 -32.23 6.73
CA ASN A 19 1.51 -32.06 5.69
C ASN A 19 1.56 -30.57 5.32
N VAL A 20 2.71 -29.94 5.54
CA VAL A 20 2.92 -28.50 5.23
C VAL A 20 2.64 -28.22 3.76
N GLU A 21 2.94 -29.16 2.88
CA GLU A 21 2.71 -29.02 1.43
C GLU A 21 1.22 -28.93 1.06
N ASP A 22 0.34 -29.55 1.83
CA ASP A 22 -1.11 -29.50 1.63
C ASP A 22 -1.73 -28.21 2.22
N ILE A 23 -1.15 -27.69 3.29
CA ILE A 23 -1.64 -26.51 4.00
C ILE A 23 -1.13 -25.22 3.35
N GLU A 24 0.08 -25.22 2.85
CA GLU A 24 0.71 -24.04 2.29
C GLU A 24 -0.10 -23.38 1.15
N PRO A 25 -0.69 -24.11 0.18
CA PRO A 25 -1.58 -23.55 -0.83
C PRO A 25 -2.84 -22.92 -0.24
N ILE A 26 -3.40 -23.51 0.83
CA ILE A 26 -4.60 -23.00 1.52
C ILE A 26 -4.27 -21.68 2.23
N LEU A 27 -3.14 -21.62 2.92
CA LEU A 27 -2.70 -20.44 3.66
C LEU A 27 -2.20 -19.32 2.74
N ARG A 28 -1.68 -19.65 1.57
CA ARG A 28 -1.17 -18.67 0.61
C ARG A 28 -2.25 -18.07 -0.28
N GLY A 29 -3.45 -18.65 -0.29
CA GLY A 29 -4.53 -18.21 -1.18
C GLY A 29 -4.26 -18.49 -2.65
N PHE A 30 -4.99 -17.81 -3.50
CA PHE A 30 -4.95 -17.96 -4.96
C PHE A 30 -3.57 -17.69 -5.55
N GLU A 31 -3.30 -18.21 -6.74
CA GLU A 31 -2.17 -17.74 -7.54
C GLU A 31 -2.29 -16.24 -7.74
N ALA A 32 -1.34 -15.52 -7.14
CA ALA A 32 -1.34 -14.07 -7.22
C ALA A 32 -1.19 -13.61 -8.67
N PRO A 33 -1.98 -12.63 -9.13
CA PRO A 33 -1.80 -12.04 -10.43
C PRO A 33 -0.36 -11.58 -10.61
N GLN A 34 0.24 -11.90 -11.76
CA GLN A 34 1.61 -11.48 -12.02
C GLN A 34 1.63 -10.00 -12.40
N LEU A 35 2.59 -9.27 -11.84
CA LEU A 35 2.91 -7.91 -12.27
C LEU A 35 3.42 -7.94 -13.71
N LYS A 36 2.58 -7.51 -14.65
CA LYS A 36 2.87 -7.53 -16.09
C LYS A 36 3.70 -6.34 -16.55
N ILE A 37 3.66 -5.23 -15.82
CA ILE A 37 4.26 -3.94 -16.20
C ILE A 37 5.00 -3.38 -15.01
N ASP A 38 6.24 -2.96 -15.20
CA ASP A 38 7.00 -2.24 -14.17
C ASP A 38 6.59 -0.76 -14.14
N TYR A 39 6.71 -0.15 -12.96
CA TYR A 39 6.42 1.27 -12.78
C TYR A 39 7.61 2.11 -13.26
N PRO A 40 7.46 2.92 -14.32
CA PRO A 40 8.55 3.76 -14.79
C PRO A 40 8.85 4.86 -13.76
N PRO A 41 10.10 5.02 -13.33
CA PRO A 41 10.49 6.05 -12.38
C PRO A 41 10.07 7.44 -12.85
N GLY A 42 9.55 8.22 -11.92
CA GLY A 42 9.20 9.62 -12.12
C GLY A 42 9.62 10.47 -10.93
N TYR A 43 9.36 11.76 -11.01
CA TYR A 43 9.62 12.69 -9.91
C TYR A 43 8.52 13.74 -9.79
N VAL A 44 8.44 14.38 -8.66
CA VAL A 44 7.57 15.53 -8.42
C VAL A 44 8.37 16.66 -7.79
N ASN A 45 7.98 17.90 -8.10
CA ASN A 45 8.45 19.09 -7.40
C ASN A 45 7.54 19.30 -6.19
N LEU A 46 8.11 19.27 -4.99
CA LEU A 46 7.37 19.51 -3.76
C LEU A 46 7.23 21.02 -3.50
N PRO A 47 6.21 21.45 -2.76
CA PRO A 47 6.05 22.85 -2.35
C PRO A 47 7.23 23.40 -1.54
N THR A 48 8.03 22.54 -0.96
CA THR A 48 9.29 22.88 -0.24
C THR A 48 10.44 23.24 -1.16
N GLY A 49 10.29 23.09 -2.48
CA GLY A 49 11.34 23.23 -3.48
C GLY A 49 12.20 21.99 -3.69
N GLU A 50 12.01 20.96 -2.88
CA GLU A 50 12.68 19.67 -3.04
C GLU A 50 12.05 18.86 -4.18
N LYS A 51 12.83 17.95 -4.74
CA LYS A 51 12.35 16.95 -5.71
C LYS A 51 12.25 15.58 -5.03
N MET A 52 11.11 14.94 -5.17
CA MET A 52 10.91 13.58 -4.70
C MET A 52 10.87 12.63 -5.89
N VAL A 53 11.78 11.66 -5.91
CA VAL A 53 11.75 10.55 -6.87
C VAL A 53 10.71 9.53 -6.40
N ILE A 54 9.90 9.03 -7.33
CA ILE A 54 8.94 7.96 -7.08
C ILE A 54 9.29 6.81 -8.01
N ARG A 55 9.55 5.65 -7.45
CA ARG A 55 9.84 4.45 -8.17
C ARG A 55 9.38 3.20 -7.42
N ARG A 56 9.37 2.08 -8.11
CA ARG A 56 9.08 0.81 -7.47
C ARG A 56 10.17 0.45 -6.45
N ALA A 57 9.77 -0.12 -5.34
CA ALA A 57 10.68 -0.65 -4.33
C ALA A 57 11.45 -1.86 -4.88
N LYS A 58 12.73 -1.94 -4.60
CA LYS A 58 13.53 -3.15 -4.75
C LYS A 58 13.30 -4.04 -3.52
N LYS A 59 13.40 -5.36 -3.70
CA LYS A 59 13.08 -6.30 -2.62
C LYS A 59 13.97 -6.12 -1.38
N GLU A 60 15.24 -5.85 -1.59
CA GLU A 60 16.23 -5.59 -0.54
C GLU A 60 15.93 -4.32 0.27
N GLU A 61 15.19 -3.38 -0.30
CA GLU A 61 14.81 -2.12 0.36
C GLU A 61 13.68 -2.31 1.39
N ALA A 62 13.04 -3.48 1.40
CA ALA A 62 12.04 -3.80 2.43
C ALA A 62 12.60 -3.63 3.85
N THR A 63 13.88 -3.89 4.06
CA THR A 63 14.54 -3.71 5.36
C THR A 63 14.59 -2.24 5.79
N VAL A 64 14.83 -1.32 4.83
CA VAL A 64 14.82 0.13 5.08
C VAL A 64 13.42 0.59 5.46
N VAL A 65 12.39 0.10 4.76
CA VAL A 65 10.99 0.43 5.08
C VAL A 65 10.62 -0.07 6.47
N MET A 66 10.94 -1.33 6.79
CA MET A 66 10.66 -1.92 8.10
C MET A 66 11.35 -1.15 9.23
N GLN A 67 12.64 -0.81 9.07
CA GLN A 67 13.40 -0.01 10.05
C GLN A 67 12.80 1.39 10.25
N THR A 68 12.27 1.98 9.17
CA THR A 68 11.63 3.30 9.26
C THR A 68 10.26 3.21 9.93
N ALA A 69 9.47 2.18 9.60
CA ALA A 69 8.18 1.95 10.21
C ALA A 69 8.26 1.73 11.73
N LEU A 70 9.28 1.02 12.20
CA LEU A 70 9.52 0.82 13.64
C LEU A 70 9.62 2.14 14.44
N LYS A 71 10.10 3.22 13.82
CA LYS A 71 10.20 4.53 14.48
C LYS A 71 8.84 5.18 14.77
N LEU A 72 7.76 4.62 14.22
CA LEU A 72 6.40 5.14 14.41
C LEU A 72 5.56 4.30 15.39
N PHE A 73 6.10 3.19 15.90
CA PHE A 73 5.34 2.29 16.80
C PHE A 73 4.92 2.93 18.11
N ASP A 74 5.65 3.93 18.59
CA ASP A 74 5.35 4.66 19.83
C ASP A 74 4.44 5.89 19.59
N HIS A 75 3.90 6.05 18.36
CA HIS A 75 3.06 7.20 18.01
C HIS A 75 1.60 6.78 17.79
N ASP A 76 0.74 6.95 18.78
CA ASP A 76 -0.68 6.61 18.76
C ASP A 76 -1.55 7.62 17.99
N THR A 77 -1.03 8.83 17.75
CA THR A 77 -1.76 9.89 17.05
C THR A 77 -2.15 9.44 15.64
N ASP A 78 -3.43 9.59 15.31
CA ASP A 78 -4.01 9.25 13.99
C ASP A 78 -3.68 7.82 13.52
N PHE A 79 -3.52 6.88 14.47
CA PHE A 79 -3.23 5.46 14.25
C PHE A 79 -1.88 5.17 13.56
N PHE A 80 -0.87 6.02 13.77
CA PHE A 80 0.45 5.80 13.17
C PHE A 80 1.11 4.51 13.64
N ASP A 81 0.99 4.17 14.91
CA ASP A 81 1.44 2.92 15.50
C ASP A 81 0.85 1.71 14.79
N LEU A 82 -0.48 1.69 14.63
CA LEU A 82 -1.20 0.60 13.99
C LEU A 82 -0.87 0.51 12.49
N VAL A 83 -0.89 1.64 11.77
CA VAL A 83 -0.58 1.67 10.33
C VAL A 83 0.86 1.26 10.07
N SER A 84 1.81 1.73 10.87
CA SER A 84 3.22 1.38 10.72
C SER A 84 3.51 -0.09 11.03
N SER A 85 2.81 -0.69 12.01
CA SER A 85 2.93 -2.11 12.31
C SER A 85 2.42 -2.99 11.17
N ARG A 86 1.35 -2.58 10.50
CA ARG A 86 0.83 -3.25 9.29
C ARG A 86 1.81 -3.14 8.12
N VAL A 87 2.32 -1.94 7.86
CA VAL A 87 3.36 -1.73 6.84
C VAL A 87 4.57 -2.62 7.11
N TYR A 88 5.01 -2.71 8.36
CA TYR A 88 6.11 -3.61 8.75
C TYR A 88 5.80 -5.07 8.38
N ALA A 89 4.63 -5.57 8.78
CA ALA A 89 4.22 -6.94 8.52
C ALA A 89 4.09 -7.25 7.02
N GLU A 90 3.52 -6.32 6.24
CA GLU A 90 3.36 -6.46 4.79
C GLU A 90 4.71 -6.50 4.06
N PHE A 91 5.63 -5.60 4.42
CA PHE A 91 6.97 -5.61 3.83
C PHE A 91 7.79 -6.83 4.25
N LEU A 92 7.61 -7.31 5.48
CA LEU A 92 8.21 -8.59 5.92
C LEU A 92 7.66 -9.77 5.10
N GLY A 93 6.34 -9.83 4.91
CA GLY A 93 5.69 -10.86 4.09
C GLY A 93 6.16 -10.84 2.65
N TRP A 94 6.28 -9.65 2.06
CA TRP A 94 6.83 -9.47 0.73
C TRP A 94 8.31 -9.86 0.64
N TYR A 95 9.15 -9.40 1.57
CA TYR A 95 10.56 -9.77 1.64
C TYR A 95 10.78 -11.28 1.75
N ARG A 96 9.95 -11.96 2.52
CA ARG A 96 9.97 -13.42 2.70
C ARG A 96 9.27 -14.18 1.57
N ALA A 97 8.86 -13.51 0.49
CA ALA A 97 8.14 -14.08 -0.66
C ALA A 97 6.81 -14.77 -0.31
N ARG A 98 6.19 -14.39 0.81
CA ARG A 98 4.86 -14.87 1.22
C ARG A 98 3.73 -14.04 0.60
N MET A 99 3.99 -12.76 0.28
CA MET A 99 3.08 -11.89 -0.44
C MET A 99 3.64 -11.64 -1.84
N LYS A 100 3.16 -12.40 -2.83
CA LYS A 100 3.66 -12.34 -4.22
C LYS A 100 3.00 -11.23 -5.03
N ASP A 101 1.79 -10.86 -4.67
CA ASP A 101 0.94 -9.84 -5.29
C ASP A 101 1.14 -8.43 -4.72
N HIS A 102 2.12 -8.26 -3.83
CA HIS A 102 2.41 -6.97 -3.20
C HIS A 102 3.14 -6.03 -4.15
N VAL A 103 2.61 -4.84 -4.28
CA VAL A 103 3.18 -3.74 -5.08
C VAL A 103 3.54 -2.60 -4.15
N ALA A 104 4.79 -2.16 -4.19
CA ALA A 104 5.28 -1.08 -3.36
C ALA A 104 5.99 -0.01 -4.18
N LEU A 105 5.66 1.26 -3.91
CA LEU A 105 6.33 2.44 -4.41
C LEU A 105 7.04 3.15 -3.26
N LEU A 106 8.22 3.66 -3.51
CA LEU A 106 8.97 4.51 -2.60
C LEU A 106 8.99 5.95 -3.10
N GLY A 107 8.74 6.88 -2.20
CA GLY A 107 9.02 8.30 -2.38
C GLY A 107 10.34 8.64 -1.70
N ILE A 108 11.32 9.13 -2.47
CA ILE A 108 12.71 9.29 -2.03
C ILE A 108 13.12 10.74 -2.24
N ILE A 109 13.67 11.38 -1.21
CA ILE A 109 14.18 12.74 -1.25
C ILE A 109 15.65 12.71 -0.81
N ASN A 110 16.56 13.12 -1.69
CA ASN A 110 18.00 13.17 -1.42
C ASN A 110 18.57 11.85 -0.85
N GLY A 111 18.11 10.71 -1.36
CA GLY A 111 18.52 9.38 -0.91
C GLY A 111 17.83 8.88 0.35
N GLU A 112 17.06 9.69 1.05
CA GLU A 112 16.30 9.27 2.24
C GLU A 112 14.87 8.86 1.87
N LEU A 113 14.35 7.81 2.53
CA LEU A 113 12.98 7.36 2.40
C LEU A 113 12.02 8.41 3.00
N ALA A 114 11.23 9.07 2.16
CA ALA A 114 10.28 10.09 2.57
C ALA A 114 8.84 9.55 2.71
N ALA A 115 8.50 8.52 1.93
CA ALA A 115 7.17 7.90 1.97
C ALA A 115 7.16 6.53 1.32
N ILE A 116 6.13 5.75 1.66
CA ILE A 116 5.74 4.53 0.94
C ILE A 116 4.29 4.62 0.47
N GLY A 117 4.01 3.91 -0.62
CA GLY A 117 2.64 3.61 -1.02
C GLY A 117 2.58 2.18 -1.53
N ASN A 118 1.72 1.36 -0.93
CA ASN A 118 1.61 -0.02 -1.31
C ASN A 118 0.17 -0.46 -1.54
N TYR A 119 0.01 -1.51 -2.32
CA TYR A 119 -1.26 -2.17 -2.62
C TYR A 119 -1.04 -3.63 -2.99
N ARG A 120 -2.10 -4.40 -3.03
CA ARG A 120 -2.11 -5.78 -3.52
C ARG A 120 -2.99 -5.90 -4.76
N LEU A 121 -2.71 -6.90 -5.58
CA LEU A 121 -3.59 -7.31 -6.66
C LEU A 121 -4.53 -8.38 -6.12
N TRP A 122 -5.83 -8.05 -6.02
CA TRP A 122 -6.84 -9.04 -5.62
C TRP A 122 -7.06 -10.06 -6.73
N ASP A 123 -7.26 -9.56 -7.93
CA ASP A 123 -7.38 -10.32 -9.17
C ASP A 123 -6.85 -9.50 -10.35
N ASN A 124 -7.22 -9.86 -11.56
CA ASN A 124 -6.77 -9.15 -12.77
C ASN A 124 -7.47 -7.78 -12.98
N ASP A 125 -8.56 -7.52 -12.28
CA ASP A 125 -9.40 -6.33 -12.42
C ASP A 125 -9.38 -5.41 -11.20
N VAL A 126 -9.06 -5.96 -10.01
CA VAL A 126 -9.17 -5.27 -8.73
C VAL A 126 -7.82 -5.15 -8.04
N ALA A 127 -7.45 -3.94 -7.66
CA ALA A 127 -6.33 -3.67 -6.75
C ALA A 127 -6.84 -3.21 -5.39
N ILE A 128 -6.19 -3.66 -4.32
CA ILE A 128 -6.51 -3.28 -2.94
C ILE A 128 -5.43 -2.37 -2.41
N SER A 129 -5.79 -1.11 -2.20
CA SER A 129 -4.92 -0.15 -1.52
C SER A 129 -4.70 -0.58 -0.08
N LEU A 130 -3.45 -0.76 0.29
CA LEU A 130 -3.07 -1.00 1.67
C LEU A 130 -2.76 0.33 2.36
N HIS A 131 -1.53 0.81 2.26
CA HIS A 131 -1.14 2.02 2.99
C HIS A 131 -0.50 3.07 2.09
N THR A 132 -0.63 4.32 2.53
CA THR A 132 0.18 5.46 2.10
C THR A 132 0.72 6.10 3.37
N LEU A 133 1.96 5.79 3.70
CA LEU A 133 2.62 6.25 4.93
C LEU A 133 3.73 7.23 4.57
N THR A 134 3.73 8.38 5.21
CA THR A 134 4.74 9.43 4.99
C THR A 134 5.61 9.58 6.23
N PHE A 135 6.90 9.71 6.03
CA PHE A 135 7.90 9.90 7.07
C PHE A 135 8.38 11.36 7.14
N LYS A 136 7.95 12.19 6.17
CA LYS A 136 8.15 13.63 6.12
C LYS A 136 6.80 14.31 5.91
N ARG A 137 6.51 15.36 6.70
CA ARG A 137 5.20 16.01 6.75
C ARG A 137 5.13 17.32 5.94
N ARG A 138 3.88 17.81 5.78
CA ARG A 138 3.56 19.15 5.27
C ARG A 138 4.01 19.48 3.84
N ALA A 139 4.53 18.52 3.10
CA ALA A 139 5.00 18.72 1.72
C ALA A 139 4.03 18.15 0.65
N GLY A 140 2.83 17.72 1.03
CA GLY A 140 1.88 17.10 0.10
C GLY A 140 2.29 15.72 -0.41
N ILE A 141 3.26 15.09 0.25
CA ILE A 141 3.86 13.80 -0.14
C ILE A 141 2.81 12.69 -0.17
N GLY A 142 1.93 12.62 0.83
CA GLY A 142 0.87 11.62 0.88
C GLY A 142 -0.03 11.67 -0.36
N ALA A 143 -0.45 12.86 -0.79
CA ALA A 143 -1.26 13.04 -1.99
C ALA A 143 -0.54 12.57 -3.25
N THR A 144 0.73 12.85 -3.35
CA THR A 144 1.58 12.44 -4.47
C THR A 144 1.77 10.92 -4.51
N MET A 145 2.01 10.29 -3.37
CA MET A 145 2.13 8.82 -3.29
C MET A 145 0.81 8.12 -3.60
N TYR A 146 -0.32 8.68 -3.15
CA TYR A 146 -1.64 8.17 -3.51
C TYR A 146 -1.86 8.27 -5.02
N ALA A 147 -1.57 9.43 -5.63
CA ALA A 147 -1.70 9.64 -7.07
C ALA A 147 -0.84 8.65 -7.87
N ALA A 148 0.43 8.48 -7.50
CA ALA A 148 1.34 7.55 -8.15
C ALA A 148 0.88 6.09 -8.04
N LYS A 149 0.38 5.71 -6.88
CA LYS A 149 -0.14 4.37 -6.59
C LYS A 149 -1.39 4.05 -7.42
N ALA A 150 -2.33 5.00 -7.46
CA ALA A 150 -3.55 4.86 -8.25
C ALA A 150 -3.28 4.91 -9.76
N GLU A 151 -2.37 5.79 -10.23
CA GLU A 151 -1.91 5.81 -11.61
C GLU A 151 -1.32 4.46 -12.03
N TYR A 152 -0.48 3.86 -11.18
CA TYR A 152 0.09 2.56 -11.48
C TYR A 152 -0.98 1.48 -11.64
N ALA A 153 -1.94 1.43 -10.72
CA ALA A 153 -3.02 0.46 -10.80
C ALA A 153 -3.92 0.69 -12.02
N PHE A 154 -4.42 1.90 -12.21
CA PHE A 154 -5.40 2.17 -13.24
C PHE A 154 -4.82 2.35 -14.65
N ASP A 155 -3.77 3.18 -14.78
CA ASP A 155 -3.30 3.60 -16.10
C ASP A 155 -2.24 2.65 -16.68
N LEU A 156 -1.43 2.02 -15.82
CA LEU A 156 -0.38 1.12 -16.27
C LEU A 156 -0.79 -0.34 -16.19
N MET A 157 -1.40 -0.77 -15.08
CA MET A 157 -1.82 -2.15 -14.88
C MET A 157 -3.20 -2.45 -15.49
N GLY A 158 -4.02 -1.42 -15.78
CA GLY A 158 -5.34 -1.56 -16.38
C GLY A 158 -6.41 -2.09 -15.43
N MET A 159 -6.24 -1.88 -14.11
CA MET A 159 -7.25 -2.27 -13.12
C MET A 159 -8.56 -1.54 -13.36
N LYS A 160 -9.67 -2.22 -13.12
CA LYS A 160 -11.03 -1.67 -13.26
C LYS A 160 -11.52 -1.02 -11.98
N GLU A 161 -11.10 -1.57 -10.85
CA GLU A 161 -11.48 -1.08 -9.51
C GLU A 161 -10.27 -0.98 -8.60
N TRP A 162 -10.32 0.01 -7.74
CA TRP A 162 -9.39 0.28 -6.66
C TRP A 162 -10.14 0.28 -5.34
N TRP A 163 -9.89 -0.70 -4.50
CA TRP A 163 -10.51 -0.83 -3.20
C TRP A 163 -9.60 -0.30 -2.11
N ALA A 164 -10.16 0.35 -1.11
CA ALA A 164 -9.42 0.94 0.00
C ALA A 164 -10.21 0.87 1.31
N THR A 165 -9.49 0.73 2.40
CA THR A 165 -9.98 0.98 3.76
C THR A 165 -9.22 2.16 4.35
N TYR A 166 -9.80 2.81 5.34
CA TYR A 166 -9.19 3.96 6.01
C TYR A 166 -9.26 3.73 7.51
N GLU A 167 -8.11 3.65 8.14
CA GLU A 167 -7.99 3.54 9.59
C GLU A 167 -7.84 4.90 10.24
N SER A 168 -7.10 5.80 9.60
CA SER A 168 -6.83 7.12 10.14
C SER A 168 -7.90 8.15 9.74
N TYR A 169 -8.15 9.10 10.64
CA TYR A 169 -9.04 10.24 10.34
C TYR A 169 -8.50 11.07 9.18
N THR A 170 -7.19 11.30 9.14
CA THR A 170 -6.51 12.02 8.06
C THR A 170 -6.69 11.29 6.73
N GLY A 171 -6.48 9.97 6.71
CA GLY A 171 -6.67 9.14 5.51
C GLY A 171 -8.10 9.21 5.00
N PHE A 172 -9.10 9.02 5.87
CA PHE A 172 -10.51 9.08 5.51
C PHE A 172 -10.92 10.47 4.99
N ARG A 173 -10.52 11.54 5.68
CA ARG A 173 -10.85 12.92 5.30
C ARG A 173 -10.26 13.32 3.96
N TYR A 174 -9.01 12.98 3.70
CA TYR A 174 -8.32 13.43 2.49
C TYR A 174 -8.55 12.53 1.27
N TRP A 175 -8.84 11.25 1.50
CA TRP A 175 -8.99 10.29 0.40
C TRP A 175 -10.42 9.80 0.26
N GLY A 176 -11.03 9.28 1.31
CA GLY A 176 -12.37 8.74 1.29
C GLY A 176 -13.43 9.78 0.95
N ILE A 177 -13.47 10.88 1.70
CA ILE A 177 -14.46 11.94 1.50
C ILE A 177 -14.17 12.74 0.22
N LYS A 178 -12.91 13.16 0.04
CA LYS A 178 -12.55 14.11 -1.01
C LYS A 178 -12.69 13.55 -2.41
N TYR A 179 -12.43 12.27 -2.60
CA TYR A 179 -12.50 11.62 -3.91
C TYR A 179 -13.78 10.83 -4.12
N ALA A 180 -14.79 11.05 -3.28
CA ALA A 180 -16.15 10.53 -3.46
C ALA A 180 -16.23 9.04 -3.76
N GLN A 181 -15.40 8.24 -3.11
CA GLN A 181 -15.39 6.79 -3.27
C GLN A 181 -16.70 6.20 -2.77
N LEU A 182 -17.25 5.28 -3.55
CA LEU A 182 -18.43 4.53 -3.17
C LEU A 182 -18.08 3.47 -2.13
N GLN A 183 -19.02 3.19 -1.24
CA GLN A 183 -18.85 2.19 -0.20
C GLN A 183 -19.33 0.81 -0.71
N LYS A 184 -18.48 -0.19 -0.60
CA LYS A 184 -18.85 -1.60 -0.80
C LYS A 184 -19.52 -2.15 0.45
N PRO A 185 -20.56 -3.00 0.32
CA PRO A 185 -21.17 -3.66 1.46
C PRO A 185 -20.17 -4.56 2.19
N TYR A 186 -20.16 -4.49 3.50
CA TYR A 186 -19.54 -5.49 4.35
C TYR A 186 -20.50 -6.71 4.41
N PRO A 187 -20.09 -7.97 4.31
CA PRO A 187 -18.73 -8.51 4.50
C PRO A 187 -18.12 -9.13 3.23
N GLU A 188 -18.37 -8.63 2.03
CA GLU A 188 -17.80 -9.21 0.80
C GLU A 188 -16.29 -9.28 0.84
N MET A 189 -15.67 -8.36 1.56
CA MET A 189 -14.26 -8.43 1.86
C MET A 189 -14.01 -7.95 3.29
N GLN A 190 -13.33 -8.78 4.05
CA GLN A 190 -12.90 -8.45 5.39
C GLN A 190 -11.47 -7.94 5.37
N HIS A 191 -11.23 -6.75 5.89
CA HIS A 191 -9.87 -6.30 6.14
C HIS A 191 -9.24 -7.18 7.23
N GLU A 192 -8.01 -7.65 7.00
CA GLU A 192 -7.33 -8.64 7.84
C GLU A 192 -7.22 -8.25 9.32
N LEU A 193 -7.33 -6.96 9.63
CA LEU A 193 -7.10 -6.42 10.97
C LEU A 193 -8.28 -5.62 11.53
N GLY A 194 -9.49 -5.95 11.10
CA GLY A 194 -10.72 -5.45 11.72
C GLY A 194 -11.53 -4.54 10.83
N GLY A 195 -12.75 -4.76 10.88
CA GLY A 195 -14.00 -4.20 10.45
C GLY A 195 -14.10 -2.83 9.79
N SER A 196 -13.09 -2.34 9.11
CA SER A 196 -13.17 -1.11 8.33
C SER A 196 -14.06 -1.30 7.12
N ARG A 197 -14.86 -0.30 6.82
CA ARG A 197 -15.66 -0.28 5.60
C ARG A 197 -14.77 -0.16 4.38
N ILE A 198 -15.15 -0.85 3.30
CA ILE A 198 -14.42 -0.83 2.04
C ILE A 198 -15.03 0.23 1.14
N PHE A 199 -14.19 1.12 0.67
CA PHE A 199 -14.52 2.09 -0.37
C PHE A 199 -13.90 1.66 -1.67
N PHE A 200 -14.47 2.05 -2.78
CA PHE A 200 -13.88 1.77 -4.08
C PHE A 200 -14.00 2.95 -5.03
N THR A 201 -13.05 3.01 -5.95
CA THR A 201 -13.02 3.92 -7.08
C THR A 201 -13.00 3.06 -8.33
N THR A 202 -13.84 3.36 -9.32
CA THR A 202 -13.80 2.71 -10.62
C THR A 202 -12.79 3.37 -11.54
N LYS A 203 -12.39 2.69 -12.61
CA LYS A 203 -11.54 3.29 -13.66
C LYS A 203 -12.21 4.52 -14.28
N GLU A 204 -13.54 4.49 -14.47
CA GLU A 204 -14.30 5.63 -14.97
C GLU A 204 -14.21 6.83 -14.02
N ASP A 205 -14.41 6.61 -12.71
CA ASP A 205 -14.30 7.67 -11.71
C ASP A 205 -12.87 8.21 -11.61
N TRP A 206 -11.88 7.33 -11.73
CA TRP A 206 -10.49 7.74 -11.81
C TRP A 206 -10.26 8.71 -12.98
N ASP A 207 -10.65 8.33 -14.19
CA ASP A 207 -10.41 9.15 -15.37
C ASP A 207 -11.19 10.46 -15.35
N ARG A 208 -12.45 10.42 -14.90
CA ARG A 208 -13.36 11.54 -14.99
C ARG A 208 -13.17 12.56 -13.85
N PHE A 209 -12.89 12.09 -12.65
CA PHE A 209 -12.89 12.93 -11.45
C PHE A 209 -11.55 12.92 -10.71
N VAL A 210 -11.04 11.76 -10.32
CA VAL A 210 -9.93 11.68 -9.37
C VAL A 210 -8.62 12.10 -9.99
N LYS A 211 -8.28 11.57 -11.17
CA LYS A 211 -7.04 11.90 -11.88
C LYS A 211 -6.94 13.40 -12.25
N PRO A 212 -7.98 14.06 -12.77
CA PRO A 212 -7.95 15.51 -12.99
C PRO A 212 -7.69 16.32 -11.71
N MET A 213 -8.25 15.89 -10.57
CA MET A 213 -8.00 16.55 -9.27
C MET A 213 -6.57 16.36 -8.76
N LEU A 214 -5.91 15.29 -9.17
CA LEU A 214 -4.57 14.91 -8.77
C LEU A 214 -3.49 15.23 -9.82
N LYS A 215 -3.85 15.88 -10.93
CA LYS A 215 -2.94 16.09 -12.08
C LYS A 215 -1.58 16.68 -11.69
N ASP A 216 -1.57 17.66 -10.76
CA ASP A 216 -0.35 18.32 -10.30
C ASP A 216 0.44 17.50 -9.26
N ARG A 217 -0.07 16.29 -8.93
CA ARG A 217 0.54 15.33 -8.02
C ARG A 217 1.06 14.09 -8.73
N LEU A 218 0.73 13.93 -10.01
CA LEU A 218 1.23 12.83 -10.82
C LEU A 218 2.72 13.01 -11.10
N PRO A 219 3.50 11.92 -11.10
CA PRO A 219 4.93 11.99 -11.37
C PRO A 219 5.25 12.45 -12.79
N ILE A 220 6.20 13.36 -12.90
CA ILE A 220 6.76 13.83 -14.16
C ILE A 220 7.74 12.79 -14.68
N ARG A 221 7.64 12.45 -15.97
CA ARG A 221 8.51 11.47 -16.64
C ARG A 221 9.07 11.99 -17.96
N PRO A 222 10.24 11.55 -18.39
CA PRO A 222 11.17 10.65 -17.66
C PRO A 222 11.82 11.32 -16.46
N CYS A 223 12.20 10.54 -15.44
CA CYS A 223 13.01 11.04 -14.35
C CYS A 223 14.43 11.35 -14.87
N PRO A 224 15.00 12.55 -14.62
CA PRO A 224 16.38 12.85 -14.97
C PRO A 224 17.35 11.84 -14.36
N LYS A 225 18.38 11.45 -15.09
CA LYS A 225 19.33 10.39 -14.68
C LYS A 225 20.09 10.73 -13.40
N ASP A 226 20.52 11.97 -13.26
CA ASP A 226 21.20 12.49 -12.07
C ASP A 226 20.28 12.44 -10.84
N LEU A 227 19.02 12.83 -11.00
CA LEU A 227 18.04 12.78 -9.93
C LEU A 227 17.69 11.31 -9.57
N LEU A 228 17.52 10.45 -10.57
CA LEU A 228 17.24 9.03 -10.33
C LEU A 228 18.40 8.35 -9.57
N ALA A 229 19.63 8.70 -9.89
CA ALA A 229 20.81 8.17 -9.22
C ALA A 229 20.83 8.48 -7.70
N THR A 230 20.24 9.62 -7.26
CA THR A 230 20.11 9.92 -5.83
C THR A 230 19.18 8.96 -5.10
N ALA A 231 18.34 8.24 -5.84
CA ALA A 231 17.37 7.28 -5.29
C ALA A 231 17.80 5.81 -5.43
N ASP A 232 19.01 5.54 -5.90
CA ASP A 232 19.48 4.15 -6.09
C ASP A 232 19.81 3.44 -4.78
N ASN A 233 20.35 4.16 -3.81
CA ASN A 233 20.69 3.64 -2.49
C ASN A 233 19.85 4.36 -1.42
N VAL A 234 18.68 3.80 -1.12
CA VAL A 234 17.75 4.39 -0.16
C VAL A 234 18.17 4.07 1.26
N ILE A 235 18.20 5.07 2.11
CA ILE A 235 18.44 4.93 3.55
C ILE A 235 17.21 5.35 4.36
N ALA A 236 17.11 4.81 5.57
CA ALA A 236 16.08 5.25 6.51
C ALA A 236 16.30 6.71 6.92
N PRO A 237 15.27 7.55 6.99
CA PRO A 237 15.41 8.93 7.42
C PRO A 237 15.96 8.99 8.84
N ARG A 238 16.76 10.02 9.14
CA ARG A 238 17.30 10.23 10.50
C ARG A 238 16.22 10.40 11.54
N ALA A 239 15.16 11.13 11.19
CA ALA A 239 13.98 11.33 12.01
C ALA A 239 12.72 11.12 11.17
N VAL A 240 11.64 10.68 11.82
CA VAL A 240 10.29 10.64 11.24
C VAL A 240 9.50 11.82 11.81
N GLU A 241 8.70 12.44 10.94
CA GLU A 241 7.82 13.55 11.34
C GLU A 241 6.41 12.99 11.55
N VAL A 242 5.80 13.26 12.71
CA VAL A 242 4.44 12.86 13.09
C VAL A 242 3.52 14.06 13.32
#